data_e5e4099887c14da219cc17796e48b197
#
_entry.id   e5e4099887c14da219cc17796e48b197
#
_cell.length_a   1.000
_cell.length_b   1.000
_cell.length_c   1.000
_cell.angle_alpha   90.00
_cell.angle_beta   90.00
_cell.angle_gamma   90.00
#
_symmetry.space_group_name_H-M   'P 1'
#
loop_
_entity.id
_entity.type
_entity.pdbx_description
1 polymer ?
#
loop_
_entity_poly.entity_id
_entity_poly.type
_entity_poly.pdbx_seq_one_letter_code
_entity_poly.pdbx_strand_id
1 'polypeptide(L)'
;MKRKTRTLLDRAQDPLVIGIELFNRPQDTGRTDGVLFCLDHAFEMLLKAVLFEKTGRIRAPREKKNYGFDKCLNLCESAASIVDKDESLILRNLNGFRDSAVHDVLDISEGLLYGHAQSAIQIFAAVLKKVFNRDLAKALPRR
;
A
#
# COMPACT_ATOMS: atom_id res chain seq x y z
N MET A 1 -5.83 8.82 17.93
CA MET A 1 -5.39 8.90 16.51
C MET A 1 -5.49 10.34 16.02
N LYS A 2 -4.43 10.83 15.44
CA LYS A 2 -4.40 12.19 14.90
C LYS A 2 -5.37 12.33 13.72
N ARG A 3 -5.89 13.54 13.53
CA ARG A 3 -6.87 13.82 12.47
C ARG A 3 -6.32 13.52 11.06
N LYS A 4 -5.10 13.96 10.78
CA LYS A 4 -4.46 13.72 9.49
C LYS A 4 -4.18 12.24 9.28
N THR A 5 -3.83 11.51 10.33
CA THR A 5 -3.67 10.05 10.27
C THR A 5 -4.96 9.38 9.80
N ARG A 6 -6.10 9.79 10.34
CA ARG A 6 -7.40 9.22 9.95
C ARG A 6 -7.69 9.49 8.47
N THR A 7 -7.42 10.71 8.01
CA THR A 7 -7.60 11.06 6.60
C THR A 7 -6.70 10.21 5.70
N LEU A 8 -5.43 10.05 6.06
CA LEU A 8 -4.49 9.21 5.30
C LEU A 8 -4.95 7.76 5.27
N LEU A 9 -5.45 7.27 6.40
CA LEU A 9 -5.92 5.90 6.53
C LEU A 9 -7.15 5.64 5.64
N ASP A 10 -8.10 6.57 5.62
CA ASP A 10 -9.27 6.48 4.74
C ASP A 10 -8.84 6.47 3.28
N ARG A 11 -7.87 7.30 2.91
CA ARG A 11 -7.31 7.35 1.56
C ARG A 11 -6.48 6.12 1.19
N ALA A 12 -6.05 5.35 2.18
CA ALA A 12 -5.39 4.08 1.95
C ALA A 12 -6.42 2.96 1.69
N GLN A 13 -7.53 2.97 2.42
CA GLN A 13 -8.55 1.91 2.32
C GLN A 13 -9.29 1.93 0.99
N ASP A 14 -9.63 3.11 0.47
CA ASP A 14 -10.39 3.21 -0.78
C ASP A 14 -9.67 2.55 -1.96
N PRO A 15 -8.40 2.88 -2.28
CA PRO A 15 -7.72 2.19 -3.38
C PRO A 15 -7.48 0.71 -3.09
N LEU A 16 -7.33 0.30 -1.83
CA LEU A 16 -7.22 -1.11 -1.51
C LEU A 16 -8.49 -1.88 -1.90
N VAL A 17 -9.65 -1.35 -1.53
CA VAL A 17 -10.94 -1.95 -1.89
C VAL A 17 -11.10 -2.03 -3.41
N ILE A 18 -10.80 -0.95 -4.12
CA ILE A 18 -10.87 -0.90 -5.58
C ILE A 18 -9.91 -1.94 -6.18
N GLY A 19 -8.70 -2.05 -5.67
CA GLY A 19 -7.73 -3.03 -6.13
C GLY A 19 -8.21 -4.46 -5.96
N ILE A 20 -8.84 -4.77 -4.83
CA ILE A 20 -9.41 -6.10 -4.57
C ILE A 20 -10.56 -6.38 -5.54
N GLU A 21 -11.45 -5.42 -5.77
CA GLU A 21 -12.56 -5.56 -6.72
C GLU A 21 -12.04 -5.80 -8.14
N LEU A 22 -11.04 -5.04 -8.57
CA LEU A 22 -10.42 -5.24 -9.88
C LEU A 22 -9.78 -6.61 -10.01
N PHE A 23 -9.10 -7.06 -8.95
CA PHE A 23 -8.46 -8.36 -8.93
C PHE A 23 -9.46 -9.49 -9.14
N ASN A 24 -10.65 -9.38 -8.54
CA ASN A 24 -11.71 -10.39 -8.60
C ASN A 24 -12.61 -10.26 -9.84
N ARG A 25 -12.39 -9.23 -10.66
CA ARG A 25 -13.18 -9.01 -11.87
C ARG A 25 -12.82 -10.04 -12.93
N PRO A 26 -13.82 -10.65 -13.62
CA PRO A 26 -13.53 -11.65 -14.64
C PRO A 26 -12.88 -11.10 -15.92
N GLN A 27 -13.12 -9.82 -16.26
CA GLN A 27 -12.52 -9.20 -17.45
C GLN A 27 -11.07 -8.81 -17.18
N ASP A 28 -10.19 -9.06 -18.15
CA ASP A 28 -8.77 -8.77 -18.06
C ASP A 28 -8.42 -7.31 -18.36
N THR A 29 -9.31 -6.58 -19.04
CA THR A 29 -9.03 -5.23 -19.51
C THR A 29 -8.63 -4.30 -18.36
N GLY A 30 -7.40 -3.82 -18.35
CA GLY A 30 -6.87 -2.92 -17.35
C GLY A 30 -6.73 -3.53 -15.95
N ARG A 31 -6.96 -4.82 -15.79
CA ARG A 31 -6.95 -5.47 -14.46
C ARG A 31 -5.57 -5.46 -13.82
N THR A 32 -4.56 -5.90 -14.55
CA THR A 32 -3.18 -5.97 -14.01
C THR A 32 -2.68 -4.59 -13.59
N ASP A 33 -2.73 -3.63 -14.50
CA ASP A 33 -2.27 -2.27 -14.22
C ASP A 33 -3.10 -1.63 -13.10
N GLY A 34 -4.42 -1.78 -13.16
CA GLY A 34 -5.33 -1.23 -12.17
C GLY A 34 -5.07 -1.78 -10.76
N VAL A 35 -4.85 -3.10 -10.63
CA VAL A 35 -4.51 -3.73 -9.36
C VAL A 35 -3.19 -3.17 -8.82
N LEU A 36 -2.16 -3.08 -9.68
CA LEU A 36 -0.86 -2.57 -9.25
C LEU A 36 -0.94 -1.11 -8.82
N PHE A 37 -1.63 -0.25 -9.58
CA PHE A 37 -1.79 1.16 -9.21
C PHE A 37 -2.54 1.31 -7.89
N CYS A 38 -3.62 0.57 -7.70
CA CYS A 38 -4.43 0.67 -6.49
C CYS A 38 -3.69 0.17 -5.27
N LEU A 39 -3.01 -0.97 -5.36
CA LEU A 39 -2.25 -1.51 -4.23
C LEU A 39 -1.06 -0.63 -3.88
N ASP A 40 -0.33 -0.16 -4.87
CA ASP A 40 0.83 0.72 -4.64
C ASP A 40 0.39 2.01 -3.94
N HIS A 41 -0.66 2.65 -4.44
CA HIS A 41 -1.20 3.88 -3.84
C HIS A 41 -1.74 3.62 -2.44
N ALA A 42 -2.44 2.51 -2.24
CA ALA A 42 -2.95 2.13 -0.91
C ALA A 42 -1.82 2.04 0.11
N PHE A 43 -0.70 1.41 -0.26
CA PHE A 43 0.46 1.30 0.62
C PHE A 43 1.16 2.62 0.85
N GLU A 44 1.30 3.47 -0.17
CA GLU A 44 1.88 4.78 0.03
C GLU A 44 1.09 5.55 1.10
N MET A 45 -0.23 5.54 1.02
CA MET A 45 -1.07 6.23 2.00
C MET A 45 -1.01 5.57 3.37
N LEU A 46 -1.01 4.23 3.44
CA LEU A 46 -0.91 3.49 4.70
C LEU A 46 0.41 3.79 5.42
N LEU A 47 1.53 3.72 4.69
CA LEU A 47 2.84 3.99 5.28
C LEU A 47 2.94 5.44 5.76
N LYS A 48 2.38 6.39 5.02
CA LYS A 48 2.30 7.79 5.46
C LYS A 48 1.46 7.93 6.72
N ALA A 49 0.33 7.21 6.81
CA ALA A 49 -0.50 7.20 8.01
C ALA A 49 0.27 6.71 9.23
N VAL A 50 1.02 5.61 9.08
CA VAL A 50 1.87 5.06 10.13
C VAL A 50 2.90 6.09 10.58
N LEU A 51 3.63 6.68 9.63
CA LEU A 51 4.68 7.65 9.94
C LEU A 51 4.11 8.90 10.61
N PHE A 52 2.99 9.40 10.11
CA PHE A 52 2.38 10.59 10.71
C PHE A 52 1.90 10.33 12.13
N GLU A 53 1.32 9.16 12.37
CA GLU A 53 0.88 8.80 13.71
C GLU A 53 2.06 8.69 14.68
N LYS A 54 3.17 8.11 14.24
CA LYS A 54 4.34 7.86 15.08
C LYS A 54 5.27 9.05 15.23
N THR A 55 5.45 9.87 14.19
CA THR A 55 6.44 10.94 14.17
C THR A 55 5.85 12.34 14.00
N GLY A 56 4.60 12.45 13.58
CA GLY A 56 3.97 13.73 13.30
C GLY A 56 4.39 14.37 11.99
N ARG A 57 5.16 13.65 11.14
CA ARG A 57 5.61 14.24 9.87
C ARG A 57 5.68 13.19 8.77
N ILE A 58 5.43 13.66 7.54
CA ILE A 58 5.53 12.86 6.31
C ILE A 58 6.35 13.58 5.24
N ARG A 59 7.14 14.56 5.66
CA ARG A 59 8.08 15.27 4.79
C ARG A 59 9.23 15.81 5.63
N ALA A 60 10.37 15.99 4.98
CA ALA A 60 11.54 16.58 5.62
C ALA A 60 11.28 18.05 5.95
N PRO A 61 11.93 18.59 7.02
CA PRO A 61 11.82 20.02 7.33
C PRO A 61 12.22 20.86 6.11
N ARG A 62 11.45 21.91 5.83
CA ARG A 62 11.68 22.86 4.73
C ARG A 62 11.43 22.28 3.32
N GLU A 63 11.02 21.02 3.22
CA GLU A 63 10.66 20.43 1.94
C GLU A 63 9.18 20.66 1.64
N LYS A 64 8.86 20.91 0.36
CA LYS A 64 7.49 21.13 -0.07
C LYS A 64 6.74 19.83 -0.36
N LYS A 65 7.48 18.79 -0.80
CA LYS A 65 6.89 17.51 -1.16
C LYS A 65 6.92 16.54 0.01
N ASN A 66 5.87 15.74 0.13
CA ASN A 66 5.82 14.63 1.06
C ASN A 66 6.84 13.56 0.64
N TYR A 67 7.20 12.69 1.58
CA TYR A 67 8.04 11.53 1.29
C TYR A 67 7.40 10.69 0.18
N GLY A 68 8.23 10.18 -0.75
CA GLY A 68 7.81 9.18 -1.70
C GLY A 68 7.72 7.79 -1.07
N PHE A 69 7.35 6.80 -1.88
CA PHE A 69 7.15 5.43 -1.42
C PHE A 69 8.41 4.86 -0.76
N ASP A 70 9.57 4.96 -1.41
CA ASP A 70 10.83 4.41 -0.90
C ASP A 70 11.19 4.98 0.47
N LYS A 71 11.07 6.29 0.63
CA LYS A 71 11.41 6.94 1.89
C LYS A 71 10.46 6.51 3.00
N CYS A 72 9.15 6.44 2.71
CA CYS A 72 8.17 5.95 3.66
C CYS A 72 8.46 4.52 4.08
N LEU A 73 8.77 3.65 3.12
CA LEU A 73 9.07 2.25 3.39
C LEU A 73 10.34 2.09 4.22
N ASN A 74 11.40 2.83 3.88
CA ASN A 74 12.66 2.80 4.63
C ASN A 74 12.43 3.21 6.09
N LEU A 75 11.65 4.26 6.33
CA LEU A 75 11.37 4.74 7.69
C LEU A 75 10.49 3.76 8.47
N CYS A 76 9.52 3.12 7.81
CA CYS A 76 8.68 2.11 8.45
C CYS A 76 9.46 0.83 8.78
N GLU A 77 10.45 0.48 7.98
CA GLU A 77 11.32 -0.66 8.24
C GLU A 77 12.31 -0.37 9.38
N SER A 78 13.02 0.77 9.29
CA SER A 78 14.13 1.07 10.21
C SER A 78 13.69 1.80 11.47
N ALA A 79 13.12 2.99 11.33
CA ALA A 79 12.84 3.85 12.47
C ALA A 79 11.60 3.42 13.25
N ALA A 80 10.54 3.02 12.56
CA ALA A 80 9.28 2.64 13.19
C ALA A 80 9.18 1.13 13.47
N SER A 81 10.00 0.31 12.82
CA SER A 81 10.01 -1.16 12.96
C SER A 81 8.61 -1.79 12.76
N ILE A 82 7.87 -1.27 11.80
CA ILE A 82 6.50 -1.72 11.51
C ILE A 82 6.48 -2.85 10.50
N VAL A 83 7.41 -2.84 9.55
CA VAL A 83 7.57 -3.90 8.55
C VAL A 83 8.97 -4.49 8.68
N ASP A 84 9.07 -5.80 8.45
CA ASP A 84 10.37 -6.47 8.43
C ASP A 84 10.99 -6.42 7.02
N LYS A 85 12.16 -7.03 6.86
CA LYS A 85 12.89 -7.03 5.58
C LYS A 85 12.14 -7.77 4.49
N ASP A 86 11.48 -8.88 4.83
CA ASP A 86 10.73 -9.68 3.86
C ASP A 86 9.50 -8.92 3.39
N GLU A 87 8.77 -8.31 4.29
CA GLU A 87 7.62 -7.45 3.97
C GLU A 87 8.04 -6.27 3.12
N SER A 88 9.14 -5.61 3.47
CA SER A 88 9.70 -4.50 2.68
C SER A 88 10.04 -4.93 1.27
N LEU A 89 10.63 -6.11 1.09
CA LEU A 89 10.96 -6.63 -0.23
C LEU A 89 9.71 -6.84 -1.08
N ILE A 90 8.67 -7.40 -0.50
CA ILE A 90 7.39 -7.58 -1.21
C ILE A 90 6.82 -6.23 -1.65
N LEU A 91 6.84 -5.24 -0.78
CA LEU A 91 6.33 -3.91 -1.09
C LEU A 91 7.19 -3.17 -2.12
N ARG A 92 8.52 -3.35 -2.08
CA ARG A 92 9.42 -2.79 -3.10
C ARG A 92 9.16 -3.41 -4.46
N ASN A 93 8.94 -4.72 -4.50
CA ASN A 93 8.62 -5.42 -5.74
C ASN A 93 7.28 -4.93 -6.31
N LEU A 94 6.28 -4.74 -5.46
CA LEU A 94 4.99 -4.19 -5.87
C LEU A 94 5.16 -2.80 -6.50
N ASN A 95 5.91 -1.93 -5.86
CA ASN A 95 6.20 -0.58 -6.36
C ASN A 95 6.98 -0.65 -7.68
N GLY A 96 7.95 -1.56 -7.79
CA GLY A 96 8.71 -1.77 -9.02
C GLY A 96 7.84 -2.24 -10.18
N PHE A 97 6.91 -3.15 -9.93
CA PHE A 97 5.96 -3.60 -10.96
C PHE A 97 5.06 -2.44 -11.41
N ARG A 98 4.60 -1.63 -10.48
CA ARG A 98 3.79 -0.45 -10.80
C ARG A 98 4.59 0.53 -11.66
N ASP A 99 5.84 0.80 -11.32
CA ASP A 99 6.70 1.69 -12.10
C ASP A 99 6.92 1.14 -13.51
N SER A 100 7.16 -0.16 -13.65
CA SER A 100 7.30 -0.81 -14.96
C SER A 100 6.02 -0.70 -15.78
N ALA A 101 4.85 -0.85 -15.13
CA ALA A 101 3.56 -0.73 -15.81
C ALA A 101 3.33 0.71 -16.33
N VAL A 102 3.85 1.72 -15.62
CA VAL A 102 3.71 3.13 -16.02
C VAL A 102 4.67 3.49 -17.15
N HIS A 103 5.93 3.05 -17.06
CA HIS A 103 7.01 3.54 -17.90
C HIS A 103 7.43 2.58 -19.02
N ASP A 104 6.93 1.37 -19.01
CA ASP A 104 7.31 0.32 -19.93
C ASP A 104 6.16 -0.66 -20.12
N VAL A 105 6.40 -1.75 -20.83
CA VAL A 105 5.44 -2.85 -20.97
C VAL A 105 5.77 -3.88 -19.90
N LEU A 106 4.86 -4.02 -18.93
CA LEU A 106 5.00 -5.05 -17.90
C LEU A 106 4.28 -6.32 -18.35
N ASP A 107 5.05 -7.41 -18.46
CA ASP A 107 4.50 -8.74 -18.70
C ASP A 107 4.63 -9.55 -17.41
N ILE A 108 3.53 -9.68 -16.68
CA ILE A 108 3.47 -10.43 -15.42
C ILE A 108 2.40 -11.51 -15.52
N SER A 109 2.75 -12.73 -15.13
CA SER A 109 1.79 -13.84 -15.14
C SER A 109 0.69 -13.62 -14.10
N GLU A 110 -0.48 -14.19 -14.33
CA GLU A 110 -1.59 -14.13 -13.37
C GLU A 110 -1.20 -14.75 -12.02
N GLY A 111 -0.44 -15.85 -12.04
CA GLY A 111 0.02 -16.49 -10.80
C GLY A 111 0.93 -15.59 -9.99
N LEU A 112 1.84 -14.89 -10.64
CA LEU A 112 2.73 -13.95 -9.97
C LEU A 112 1.98 -12.74 -9.42
N LEU A 113 1.06 -12.18 -10.21
CA LEU A 113 0.21 -11.09 -9.77
C LEU A 113 -0.63 -11.52 -8.56
N TYR A 114 -1.23 -12.71 -8.62
CA TYR A 114 -2.03 -13.27 -7.54
C TYR A 114 -1.21 -13.38 -6.25
N GLY A 115 -0.02 -13.98 -6.33
CA GLY A 115 0.86 -14.16 -5.17
C GLY A 115 1.25 -12.84 -4.54
N HIS A 116 1.65 -11.85 -5.35
CA HIS A 116 2.02 -10.53 -4.85
C HIS A 116 0.84 -9.77 -4.27
N ALA A 117 -0.32 -9.81 -4.93
CA ALA A 117 -1.53 -9.15 -4.42
C ALA A 117 -1.97 -9.74 -3.09
N GLN A 118 -1.98 -11.06 -2.96
CA GLN A 118 -2.35 -11.73 -1.72
C GLN A 118 -1.38 -11.38 -0.59
N SER A 119 -0.09 -11.45 -0.85
CA SER A 119 0.93 -11.10 0.13
C SER A 119 0.80 -9.63 0.57
N ALA A 120 0.60 -8.74 -0.38
CA ALA A 120 0.42 -7.32 -0.10
C ALA A 120 -0.82 -7.06 0.77
N ILE A 121 -1.95 -7.68 0.44
CA ILE A 121 -3.18 -7.54 1.22
C ILE A 121 -2.99 -8.04 2.65
N GLN A 122 -2.28 -9.15 2.84
CA GLN A 122 -1.96 -9.68 4.16
C GLN A 122 -1.08 -8.71 4.95
N ILE A 123 -0.09 -8.09 4.31
CA ILE A 123 0.77 -7.09 4.95
C ILE A 123 -0.07 -5.86 5.34
N PHE A 124 -0.93 -5.40 4.46
CA PHE A 124 -1.83 -4.27 4.75
C PHE A 124 -2.68 -4.57 5.99
N ALA A 125 -3.31 -5.74 6.03
CA ALA A 125 -4.14 -6.17 7.15
C ALA A 125 -3.33 -6.23 8.45
N ALA A 126 -2.11 -6.76 8.41
CA ALA A 126 -1.24 -6.88 9.57
C ALA A 126 -0.81 -5.51 10.10
N VAL A 127 -0.43 -4.58 9.23
CA VAL A 127 -0.05 -3.22 9.62
C VAL A 127 -1.25 -2.47 10.20
N LEU A 128 -2.40 -2.59 9.55
CA LEU A 128 -3.64 -1.96 10.00
C LEU A 128 -4.01 -2.41 11.42
N LYS A 129 -3.91 -3.70 11.69
CA LYS A 129 -4.19 -4.26 13.01
C LYS A 129 -3.15 -3.85 14.04
N LYS A 130 -1.88 -3.98 13.69
CA LYS A 130 -0.75 -3.72 14.59
C LYS A 130 -0.68 -2.26 15.03
N VAL A 131 -0.88 -1.31 14.10
CA VAL A 131 -0.69 0.11 14.38
C VAL A 131 -1.98 0.79 14.80
N PHE A 132 -3.10 0.44 14.17
CA PHE A 132 -4.36 1.17 14.34
C PHE A 132 -5.46 0.35 15.01
N ASN A 133 -5.19 -0.93 15.30
CA ASN A 133 -6.16 -1.86 15.89
C ASN A 133 -7.46 -1.93 15.09
N ARG A 134 -7.37 -1.88 13.78
CA ARG A 134 -8.50 -2.03 12.86
C ARG A 134 -8.43 -3.37 12.14
N ASP A 135 -9.59 -3.98 11.92
CA ASP A 135 -9.74 -5.20 11.13
C ASP A 135 -10.07 -4.85 9.69
N LEU A 136 -9.25 -5.32 8.75
CA LEU A 136 -9.47 -5.06 7.33
C LEU A 136 -10.82 -5.60 6.86
N ALA A 137 -11.23 -6.78 7.35
CA ALA A 137 -12.49 -7.39 6.97
C ALA A 137 -13.70 -6.48 7.19
N LYS A 138 -13.65 -5.60 8.19
CA LYS A 138 -14.74 -4.66 8.48
C LYS A 138 -14.80 -3.48 7.50
N ALA A 139 -13.67 -3.21 6.81
CA ALA A 139 -13.59 -2.14 5.82
C ALA A 139 -13.99 -2.60 4.42
N LEU A 140 -14.03 -3.92 4.18
CA LEU A 140 -14.35 -4.48 2.87
C LEU A 140 -15.85 -4.53 2.66
N PRO A 141 -16.32 -4.35 1.38
CA PRO A 141 -17.74 -4.46 1.08
C PRO A 141 -18.25 -5.86 1.40
N ARG A 142 -19.42 -5.93 1.97
CA ARG A 142 -20.14 -7.20 2.15
C ARG A 142 -20.88 -7.56 0.85
N ARG A 143 -20.78 -8.80 0.48
CA ARG A 143 -21.57 -9.34 -0.63
C ARG A 143 -22.81 -10.03 -0.08
#